data_18c4a30e02f7c62c3be12c581cc59efe
#
_entry.id   18c4a30e02f7c62c3be12c581cc59efe
#
_cell.length_a   1.000
_cell.length_b   1.000
_cell.length_c   1.000
_cell.angle_alpha   90.00
_cell.angle_beta   90.00
_cell.angle_gamma   90.00
#
_symmetry.space_group_name_H-M   'P 1'
#
loop_
_entity.id
_entity.type
_entity.pdbx_description
1 polymer ?
#
loop_
_entity_poly.entity_id
_entity_poly.type
_entity_poly.pdbx_seq_one_letter_code
_entity_poly.pdbx_strand_id
1 'polypeptide(L)'
;MAEIERLISAAAIEIRVVSPNSAAVRRCLAAYFRELAARFEGGFNPSESDAAAEQEMTPPNGFFVLARIDSRPVGCGGLRRIDKRVGEIKRMWTAPEARGQGVARRVLHELEALARAAGIETLWLDTNRVLVEAQAMYRREGYREIARYNDNPYAHHWFEKNLEPTADPT
;
A
#
# COMPACT_ATOMS: atom_id res chain seq x y z
N MET A 1 -24.37 -17.66 4.01
CA MET A 1 -24.75 -16.28 3.62
C MET A 1 -23.57 -15.32 3.74
N ALA A 2 -22.96 -15.15 4.91
CA ALA A 2 -21.81 -14.22 5.09
C ALA A 2 -20.61 -14.53 4.18
N GLU A 3 -20.31 -15.78 3.89
CA GLU A 3 -19.22 -16.14 2.98
C GLU A 3 -19.52 -15.79 1.53
N ILE A 4 -20.76 -16.00 1.09
CA ILE A 4 -21.20 -15.63 -0.26
C ILE A 4 -21.16 -14.11 -0.42
N GLU A 5 -21.63 -13.35 0.56
CA GLU A 5 -21.55 -11.89 0.56
C GLU A 5 -20.10 -11.40 0.50
N ARG A 6 -19.22 -12.03 1.26
CA ARG A 6 -17.79 -11.72 1.23
C ARG A 6 -17.17 -11.98 -0.15
N LEU A 7 -17.50 -13.10 -0.79
CA LEU A 7 -17.00 -13.44 -2.12
C LEU A 7 -17.55 -12.48 -3.18
N ILE A 8 -18.81 -12.10 -3.09
CA ILE A 8 -19.42 -11.11 -3.99
C ILE A 8 -18.74 -9.74 -3.81
N SER A 9 -18.54 -9.30 -2.56
CA SER A 9 -17.87 -8.04 -2.26
C SER A 9 -16.43 -8.04 -2.77
N ALA A 10 -15.70 -9.13 -2.59
CA ALA A 10 -14.33 -9.27 -3.09
C ALA A 10 -14.26 -9.17 -4.62
N ALA A 11 -15.25 -9.77 -5.32
CA ALA A 11 -15.34 -9.69 -6.78
C ALA A 11 -15.68 -8.28 -7.27
N ALA A 12 -16.32 -7.47 -6.42
CA ALA A 12 -16.74 -6.10 -6.75
C ALA A 12 -15.71 -5.03 -6.39
N ILE A 13 -14.52 -5.40 -5.90
CA ILE A 13 -13.46 -4.44 -5.60
C ILE A 13 -12.89 -3.89 -6.90
N GLU A 14 -13.01 -2.58 -7.07
CA GLU A 14 -12.45 -1.85 -8.19
C GLU A 14 -11.21 -1.09 -7.72
N ILE A 15 -10.10 -1.23 -8.45
CA ILE A 15 -8.85 -0.55 -8.12
C ILE A 15 -8.41 0.28 -9.32
N ARG A 16 -8.15 1.57 -9.09
CA ARG A 16 -7.72 2.50 -10.14
C ARG A 16 -6.55 3.35 -9.67
N VAL A 17 -5.69 3.69 -10.62
CA VAL A 17 -4.69 4.74 -10.43
C VAL A 17 -5.42 6.08 -10.35
N VAL A 18 -5.09 6.85 -9.33
CA VAL A 18 -5.71 8.16 -9.08
C VAL A 18 -4.62 9.17 -8.69
N SER A 19 -4.97 10.45 -8.78
CA SER A 19 -4.08 11.49 -8.25
C SER A 19 -4.05 11.42 -6.71
N PRO A 20 -2.87 11.47 -6.09
CA PRO A 20 -2.78 11.52 -4.63
C PRO A 20 -3.38 12.80 -4.04
N ASN A 21 -3.64 13.81 -4.87
CA ASN A 21 -4.27 15.07 -4.46
C ASN A 21 -5.79 15.06 -4.57
N SER A 22 -6.39 13.96 -5.04
CA SER A 22 -7.85 13.88 -5.15
C SER A 22 -8.51 13.93 -3.77
N ALA A 23 -9.76 14.43 -3.73
CA ALA A 23 -10.52 14.52 -2.49
C ALA A 23 -10.73 13.15 -1.83
N ALA A 24 -10.97 12.11 -2.64
CA ALA A 24 -11.16 10.75 -2.14
C ALA A 24 -9.88 10.22 -1.45
N VAL A 25 -8.71 10.43 -2.06
CA VAL A 25 -7.42 10.03 -1.46
C VAL A 25 -7.15 10.80 -0.18
N ARG A 26 -7.38 12.10 -0.17
CA ARG A 26 -7.18 12.93 1.04
C ARG A 26 -8.02 12.42 2.20
N ARG A 27 -9.27 12.02 1.96
CA ARG A 27 -10.13 11.44 2.99
C ARG A 27 -9.60 10.09 3.49
N CYS A 28 -9.13 9.24 2.59
CA CYS A 28 -8.52 7.96 2.96
C CYS A 28 -7.26 8.16 3.79
N LEU A 29 -6.37 9.07 3.39
CA LEU A 29 -5.16 9.37 4.13
C LEU A 29 -5.46 9.98 5.50
N ALA A 30 -6.45 10.85 5.59
CA ALA A 30 -6.87 11.41 6.87
C ALA A 30 -7.37 10.32 7.83
N ALA A 31 -8.16 9.37 7.34
CA ALA A 31 -8.63 8.23 8.13
C ALA A 31 -7.46 7.32 8.55
N TYR A 32 -6.55 7.04 7.63
CA TYR A 32 -5.35 6.27 7.89
C TYR A 32 -4.49 6.90 8.99
N PHE A 33 -4.18 8.17 8.86
CA PHE A 33 -3.34 8.87 9.83
C PHE A 33 -4.00 8.96 11.21
N ARG A 34 -5.32 9.13 11.28
CA ARG A 34 -6.05 9.07 12.56
C ARG A 34 -5.94 7.69 13.20
N GLU A 35 -6.02 6.64 12.42
CA GLU A 35 -5.85 5.27 12.93
C GLU A 35 -4.43 5.05 13.46
N LEU A 36 -3.41 5.50 12.73
CA LEU A 36 -2.02 5.41 13.20
C LEU A 36 -1.81 6.20 14.48
N ALA A 37 -2.37 7.41 14.57
CA ALA A 37 -2.27 8.22 15.78
C ALA A 37 -2.90 7.54 17.00
N ALA A 38 -3.98 6.79 16.79
CA ALA A 38 -4.64 6.03 17.86
C ALA A 38 -3.91 4.74 18.23
N ARG A 39 -3.26 4.09 17.26
CA ARG A 39 -2.61 2.77 17.48
C ARG A 39 -1.15 2.88 17.90
N PHE A 40 -0.43 3.92 17.49
CA PHE A 40 0.98 4.04 17.81
C PHE A 40 1.18 4.61 19.21
N GLU A 41 2.07 4.01 19.97
CA GLU A 41 2.52 4.55 21.24
C GLU A 41 3.19 5.90 20.99
N GLY A 42 2.72 6.95 21.66
CA GLY A 42 3.22 8.32 21.44
C GLY A 42 2.58 9.05 20.26
N GLY A 43 1.59 8.44 19.57
CA GLY A 43 0.87 9.06 18.47
C GLY A 43 1.61 9.01 17.13
N PHE A 44 1.09 9.74 16.15
CA PHE A 44 1.64 9.78 14.79
C PHE A 44 1.56 11.20 14.23
N ASN A 45 2.68 11.69 13.74
CA ASN A 45 2.76 12.97 13.04
C ASN A 45 3.19 12.72 11.59
N PRO A 46 2.30 12.94 10.59
CA PRO A 46 2.62 12.70 9.20
C PRO A 46 3.84 13.45 8.67
N SER A 47 4.12 14.65 9.21
CA SER A 47 5.26 15.47 8.79
C SER A 47 6.60 14.85 9.18
N GLU A 48 6.63 13.97 10.17
CA GLU A 48 7.84 13.22 10.58
C GLU A 48 8.02 11.93 9.79
N SER A 49 7.01 11.53 9.03
CA SER A 49 7.00 10.32 8.20
C SER A 49 6.93 10.69 6.73
N ASP A 50 7.95 11.32 6.19
CA ASP A 50 8.06 11.57 4.75
C ASP A 50 6.85 12.36 4.17
N ALA A 51 6.75 13.63 4.55
CA ALA A 51 5.64 14.51 4.15
C ALA A 51 5.51 14.73 2.63
N ALA A 52 6.57 14.49 1.87
CA ALA A 52 6.57 14.71 0.41
C ALA A 52 6.25 13.42 -0.38
N ALA A 53 6.07 12.29 0.29
CA ALA A 53 5.93 11.00 -0.38
C ALA A 53 4.76 10.97 -1.37
N GLU A 54 3.64 11.59 -1.04
CA GLU A 54 2.46 11.59 -1.90
C GLU A 54 2.71 12.26 -3.25
N GLN A 55 3.52 13.31 -3.29
CA GLN A 55 3.84 14.02 -4.52
C GLN A 55 4.67 13.15 -5.48
N GLU A 56 5.47 12.24 -4.93
CA GLU A 56 6.30 11.33 -5.71
C GLU A 56 5.50 10.13 -6.23
N MET A 57 4.28 9.91 -5.73
CA MET A 57 3.41 8.81 -6.14
C MET A 57 2.50 9.20 -7.31
N THR A 58 3.11 9.82 -8.32
CA THR A 58 2.44 10.32 -9.53
C THR A 58 3.16 9.77 -10.76
N PRO A 59 2.43 9.30 -11.79
CA PRO A 59 3.05 8.81 -13.02
C PRO A 59 3.97 9.85 -13.67
N PRO A 60 5.07 9.44 -14.32
CA PRO A 60 5.49 8.06 -14.61
C PRO A 60 6.36 7.42 -13.51
N ASN A 61 6.84 8.17 -12.52
CA ASN A 61 7.81 7.71 -11.53
C ASN A 61 7.20 7.12 -10.28
N GLY A 62 5.90 7.23 -10.12
CA GLY A 62 5.17 6.67 -9.01
C GLY A 62 3.71 6.54 -9.34
N PHE A 63 2.95 5.92 -8.45
CA PHE A 63 1.52 5.68 -8.64
C PHE A 63 0.83 5.71 -7.29
N PHE A 64 -0.41 6.18 -7.29
CA PHE A 64 -1.29 6.04 -6.15
C PHE A 64 -2.56 5.32 -6.62
N VAL A 65 -3.00 4.30 -5.89
CA VAL A 65 -4.18 3.54 -6.25
C VAL A 65 -5.23 3.62 -5.15
N LEU A 66 -6.48 3.63 -5.57
CA LEU A 66 -7.64 3.68 -4.71
C LEU A 66 -8.54 2.48 -5.00
N ALA A 67 -8.89 1.74 -3.96
CA ALA A 67 -9.84 0.64 -4.04
C ALA A 67 -11.22 1.11 -3.63
N ARG A 68 -12.24 0.70 -4.38
CA ARG A 68 -13.64 1.00 -4.11
C ARG A 68 -14.48 -0.26 -4.10
N ILE A 69 -15.49 -0.27 -3.26
CA ILE A 69 -16.59 -1.24 -3.30
C ILE A 69 -17.89 -0.42 -3.40
N ASP A 70 -18.70 -0.70 -4.42
CA ASP A 70 -19.93 0.06 -4.70
C ASP A 70 -19.66 1.57 -4.71
N SER A 71 -18.63 1.98 -5.44
CA SER A 71 -18.19 3.37 -5.61
C SER A 71 -17.67 4.04 -4.33
N ARG A 72 -17.61 3.34 -3.19
CA ARG A 72 -17.08 3.88 -1.93
C ARG A 72 -15.60 3.55 -1.78
N PRO A 73 -14.74 4.54 -1.50
CA PRO A 73 -13.34 4.28 -1.19
C PRO A 73 -13.21 3.40 0.06
N VAL A 74 -12.49 2.29 -0.06
CA VAL A 74 -12.30 1.32 1.04
C VAL A 74 -10.84 0.99 1.30
N GLY A 75 -9.93 1.46 0.47
CA GLY A 75 -8.51 1.21 0.67
C GLY A 75 -7.65 1.97 -0.32
N CYS A 76 -6.37 2.05 -0.02
CA CYS A 76 -5.41 2.74 -0.87
C CYS A 76 -4.01 2.18 -0.69
N GLY A 77 -3.12 2.59 -1.57
CA GLY A 77 -1.69 2.33 -1.47
C GLY A 77 -0.95 3.16 -2.49
N GLY A 78 0.33 3.39 -2.23
CA GLY A 78 1.18 4.16 -3.11
C GLY A 78 2.50 3.45 -3.40
N LEU A 79 3.06 3.79 -4.54
CA LEU A 79 4.36 3.34 -5.01
C LEU A 79 5.15 4.55 -5.46
N ARG A 80 6.38 4.68 -4.97
CA ARG A 80 7.31 5.67 -5.49
C ARG A 80 8.62 4.99 -5.93
N ARG A 81 9.25 5.53 -6.95
CA ARG A 81 10.57 5.08 -7.37
C ARG A 81 11.62 5.68 -6.43
N ILE A 82 12.48 4.84 -5.85
CA ILE A 82 13.61 5.27 -5.04
C ILE A 82 14.85 5.43 -5.90
N ASP A 83 15.11 4.45 -6.76
CA ASP A 83 16.15 4.52 -7.77
C ASP A 83 15.69 3.81 -9.06
N LYS A 84 16.58 3.60 -10.00
CA LYS A 84 16.24 3.08 -11.33
C LYS A 84 15.47 1.76 -11.28
N ARG A 85 15.74 0.89 -10.30
CA ARG A 85 15.20 -0.47 -10.24
C ARG A 85 14.46 -0.78 -8.94
N VAL A 86 14.45 0.15 -8.00
CA VAL A 86 13.84 -0.04 -6.68
C VAL A 86 12.69 0.91 -6.48
N GLY A 87 11.55 0.36 -6.08
CA GLY A 87 10.40 1.14 -5.66
C GLY A 87 10.07 0.91 -4.20
N GLU A 88 9.32 1.82 -3.62
CA GLU A 88 8.87 1.74 -2.23
C GLU A 88 7.35 1.80 -2.18
N ILE A 89 6.77 0.83 -1.49
CA ILE A 89 5.34 0.81 -1.19
C ILE A 89 5.09 1.63 0.07
N LYS A 90 4.12 2.53 0.01
CA LYS A 90 3.74 3.41 1.12
C LYS A 90 2.22 3.58 1.20
N ARG A 91 1.76 4.03 2.35
CA ARG A 91 0.35 4.43 2.56
C ARG A 91 -0.65 3.30 2.31
N MET A 92 -0.28 2.06 2.60
CA MET A 92 -1.19 0.92 2.52
C MET A 92 -2.22 1.00 3.65
N TRP A 93 -3.48 1.10 3.28
CA TRP A 93 -4.58 1.19 4.25
C TRP A 93 -5.84 0.56 3.71
N THR A 94 -6.59 -0.10 4.58
CA THR A 94 -7.93 -0.63 4.30
C THR A 94 -8.87 -0.13 5.38
N ALA A 95 -10.02 0.40 4.96
CA ALA A 95 -11.06 0.84 5.89
C ALA A 95 -11.50 -0.32 6.79
N PRO A 96 -11.72 -0.07 8.09
CA PRO A 96 -12.06 -1.15 9.04
C PRO A 96 -13.22 -2.03 8.59
N GLU A 97 -14.28 -1.43 8.01
CA GLU A 97 -15.47 -2.15 7.53
C GLU A 97 -15.22 -3.05 6.32
N ALA A 98 -14.11 -2.85 5.62
CA ALA A 98 -13.76 -3.63 4.44
C ALA A 98 -12.62 -4.64 4.70
N ARG A 99 -12.15 -4.76 5.92
CA ARG A 99 -11.08 -5.71 6.28
C ARG A 99 -11.56 -7.15 6.19
N GLY A 100 -10.64 -8.06 5.88
CA GLY A 100 -10.94 -9.48 5.71
C GLY A 100 -11.53 -9.84 4.34
N GLN A 101 -11.62 -8.89 3.40
CA GLN A 101 -12.17 -9.10 2.06
C GLN A 101 -11.10 -9.11 0.96
N GLY A 102 -9.83 -9.05 1.33
CA GLY A 102 -8.72 -9.10 0.37
C GLY A 102 -8.40 -7.77 -0.31
N VAL A 103 -8.88 -6.64 0.21
CA VAL A 103 -8.63 -5.30 -0.36
C VAL A 103 -7.13 -4.99 -0.37
N ALA A 104 -6.45 -5.12 0.76
CA ALA A 104 -5.02 -4.81 0.86
C ALA A 104 -4.18 -5.67 -0.09
N ARG A 105 -4.47 -6.96 -0.16
CA ARG A 105 -3.78 -7.89 -1.07
C ARG A 105 -3.95 -7.46 -2.53
N ARG A 106 -5.15 -7.08 -2.94
CA ARG A 106 -5.41 -6.65 -4.31
C ARG A 106 -4.76 -5.30 -4.63
N VAL A 107 -4.76 -4.37 -3.67
CA VAL A 107 -4.03 -3.11 -3.81
C VAL A 107 -2.54 -3.38 -3.99
N LEU A 108 -1.97 -4.25 -3.17
CA LEU A 108 -0.56 -4.63 -3.26
C LEU A 108 -0.23 -5.25 -4.62
N HIS A 109 -1.05 -6.17 -5.11
CA HIS A 109 -0.85 -6.81 -6.41
C HIS A 109 -0.92 -5.81 -7.56
N GLU A 110 -1.82 -4.83 -7.49
CA GLU A 110 -1.90 -3.76 -8.49
C GLU A 110 -0.62 -2.90 -8.49
N LEU A 111 -0.13 -2.55 -7.31
CA LEU A 111 1.13 -1.79 -7.19
C LEU A 111 2.32 -2.60 -7.72
N GLU A 112 2.35 -3.90 -7.48
CA GLU A 112 3.38 -4.79 -8.03
C GLU A 112 3.31 -4.84 -9.55
N ALA A 113 2.13 -4.91 -10.13
CA ALA A 113 1.95 -4.91 -11.58
C ALA A 113 2.40 -3.58 -12.20
N LEU A 114 2.05 -2.46 -11.58
CA LEU A 114 2.49 -1.13 -12.00
C LEU A 114 4.02 -0.98 -11.90
N ALA A 115 4.61 -1.51 -10.85
CA ALA A 115 6.07 -1.52 -10.66
C ALA A 115 6.77 -2.30 -11.77
N ARG A 116 6.29 -3.49 -12.09
CA ARG A 116 6.84 -4.30 -13.18
C ARG A 116 6.77 -3.57 -14.51
N ALA A 117 5.63 -2.98 -14.82
CA ALA A 117 5.44 -2.23 -16.05
C ALA A 117 6.36 -1.00 -16.14
N ALA A 118 6.74 -0.43 -15.01
CA ALA A 118 7.66 0.72 -14.94
C ALA A 118 9.14 0.33 -14.88
N GLY A 119 9.46 -0.97 -14.97
CA GLY A 119 10.84 -1.46 -14.94
C GLY A 119 11.44 -1.57 -13.53
N ILE A 120 10.62 -1.51 -12.49
CA ILE A 120 11.04 -1.73 -11.12
C ILE A 120 11.20 -3.24 -10.89
N GLU A 121 12.33 -3.64 -10.34
CA GLU A 121 12.67 -5.05 -10.12
C GLU A 121 12.55 -5.46 -8.66
N THR A 122 12.66 -4.51 -7.75
CA THR A 122 12.63 -4.76 -6.31
C THR A 122 11.73 -3.76 -5.61
N LEU A 123 10.90 -4.24 -4.71
CA LEU A 123 10.06 -3.41 -3.86
C LEU A 123 10.51 -3.47 -2.42
N TRP A 124 10.60 -2.32 -1.80
CA TRP A 124 10.85 -2.14 -0.38
C TRP A 124 9.61 -1.56 0.30
N LEU A 125 9.46 -1.84 1.56
CA LEU A 125 8.48 -1.19 2.42
C LEU A 125 8.93 -1.26 3.87
N ASP A 126 8.40 -0.35 4.68
CA ASP A 126 8.56 -0.40 6.12
C ASP A 126 7.19 -0.42 6.81
N THR A 127 7.15 -0.89 8.05
CA THR A 127 5.92 -0.93 8.83
C THR A 127 6.20 -0.91 10.32
N ASN A 128 5.17 -0.56 11.09
CA ASN A 128 5.24 -0.50 12.54
C ASN A 128 4.91 -1.87 13.15
N ARG A 129 5.52 -2.17 14.31
CA ARG A 129 5.32 -3.45 15.01
C ARG A 129 3.88 -3.71 15.45
N VAL A 130 3.05 -2.66 15.66
CA VAL A 130 1.65 -2.84 16.07
C VAL A 130 0.75 -3.25 14.90
N LEU A 131 1.20 -3.07 13.66
CA LEU A 131 0.44 -3.42 12.46
C LEU A 131 0.67 -4.88 12.09
N VAL A 132 0.25 -5.78 12.98
CA VAL A 132 0.57 -7.22 12.87
C VAL A 132 -0.11 -7.88 11.67
N GLU A 133 -1.30 -7.44 11.29
CA GLU A 133 -2.04 -7.96 10.13
C GLU A 133 -1.33 -7.61 8.82
N ALA A 134 -0.81 -6.39 8.73
CA ALA A 134 -0.03 -5.94 7.57
C ALA A 134 1.26 -6.74 7.43
N GLN A 135 2.00 -6.93 8.53
CA GLN A 135 3.22 -7.75 8.52
C GLN A 135 2.93 -9.17 8.04
N ALA A 136 1.86 -9.80 8.55
CA ALA A 136 1.48 -11.14 8.16
C ALA A 136 1.14 -11.22 6.67
N MET A 137 0.42 -10.23 6.15
CA MET A 137 0.10 -10.14 4.72
C MET A 137 1.37 -10.02 3.87
N TYR A 138 2.28 -9.13 4.21
CA TYR A 138 3.51 -8.96 3.44
C TYR A 138 4.31 -10.25 3.38
N ARG A 139 4.44 -10.97 4.50
CA ARG A 139 5.13 -12.27 4.49
C ARG A 139 4.44 -13.30 3.61
N ARG A 140 3.10 -13.39 3.66
CA ARG A 140 2.33 -14.30 2.79
C ARG A 140 2.51 -13.96 1.31
N GLU A 141 2.66 -12.68 0.99
CA GLU A 141 2.82 -12.21 -0.38
C GLU A 141 4.27 -12.24 -0.88
N GLY A 142 5.17 -12.85 -0.11
CA GLY A 142 6.54 -13.10 -0.55
C GLY A 142 7.54 -12.03 -0.17
N TYR A 143 7.19 -11.08 0.70
CA TYR A 143 8.14 -10.11 1.23
C TYR A 143 8.93 -10.75 2.36
N ARG A 144 10.25 -10.52 2.33
CA ARG A 144 11.17 -10.98 3.37
C ARG A 144 11.69 -9.80 4.18
N GLU A 145 11.92 -10.02 5.45
CA GLU A 145 12.46 -8.98 6.31
C GLU A 145 13.94 -8.72 5.98
N ILE A 146 14.27 -7.43 5.91
CA ILE A 146 15.63 -6.94 5.61
C ILE A 146 16.07 -5.95 6.68
N ALA A 147 17.36 -5.57 6.63
CA ALA A 147 17.88 -4.52 7.48
C ALA A 147 17.26 -3.18 7.14
N ARG A 148 17.25 -2.28 8.11
CA ARG A 148 16.77 -0.91 7.98
C ARG A 148 17.44 -0.20 6.79
N TYR A 149 16.66 0.43 5.95
CA TYR A 149 17.14 1.18 4.80
C TYR A 149 16.79 2.69 4.85
N ASN A 150 15.97 3.12 5.80
CA ASN A 150 15.58 4.51 5.96
C ASN A 150 15.50 4.91 7.44
N ASP A 151 15.28 6.20 7.69
CA ASP A 151 15.22 6.77 9.03
C ASP A 151 13.78 7.06 9.49
N ASN A 152 12.79 6.32 8.98
CA ASN A 152 11.41 6.47 9.42
C ASN A 152 11.28 6.15 10.92
N PRO A 153 10.98 7.14 11.79
CA PRO A 153 10.94 6.92 13.23
C PRO A 153 9.81 6.00 13.68
N TYR A 154 8.81 5.79 12.83
CA TYR A 154 7.66 4.93 13.12
C TYR A 154 7.84 3.49 12.65
N ALA A 155 8.90 3.19 11.89
CA ALA A 155 9.15 1.86 11.37
C ALA A 155 9.94 1.01 12.36
N HIS A 156 9.59 -0.26 12.44
CA HIS A 156 10.29 -1.28 13.24
C HIS A 156 10.67 -2.49 12.40
N HIS A 157 10.06 -2.65 11.23
CA HIS A 157 10.31 -3.75 10.30
C HIS A 157 10.44 -3.20 8.89
N TRP A 158 11.40 -3.75 8.15
CA TRP A 158 11.67 -3.41 6.75
C TRP A 158 11.61 -4.69 5.94
N PHE A 159 10.99 -4.62 4.76
CA PHE A 159 10.74 -5.78 3.91
C PHE A 159 11.14 -5.51 2.48
N GLU A 160 11.48 -6.59 1.78
CA GLU A 160 11.86 -6.57 0.37
C GLU A 160 11.18 -7.69 -0.39
N LYS A 161 10.78 -7.43 -1.61
CA LYS A 161 10.34 -8.45 -2.56
C LYS A 161 11.00 -8.20 -3.91
N ASN A 162 11.63 -9.21 -4.48
CA ASN A 162 12.08 -9.20 -5.87
C ASN A 162 10.91 -9.57 -6.76
N LEU A 163 10.63 -8.71 -7.76
CA LEU A 163 9.53 -8.92 -8.67
C LEU A 163 9.96 -9.85 -9.81
N GLU A 164 9.14 -10.87 -10.09
CA GLU A 164 9.33 -11.68 -11.28
C GLU A 164 9.04 -10.85 -12.53
N PRO A 165 9.87 -10.95 -13.59
CA PRO A 165 9.57 -10.30 -14.85
C PRO A 165 8.21 -10.74 -15.37
N THR A 166 7.47 -9.84 -16.01
CA THR A 166 6.29 -10.24 -16.78
C THR A 166 6.76 -11.18 -17.88
N ALA A 167 6.10 -12.34 -17.97
CA ALA A 167 6.37 -13.25 -19.07
C ALA A 167 6.12 -12.50 -20.39
N ASP A 168 7.12 -12.47 -21.28
CA ASP A 168 6.94 -11.94 -22.63
C ASP A 168 5.79 -12.72 -23.28
N PRO A 169 4.81 -12.02 -23.85
CA PRO A 169 3.80 -12.70 -24.65
C PRO A 169 4.49 -13.25 -25.90
N THR A 170 4.76 -14.55 -25.89
CA THR A 170 5.21 -15.29 -27.09
C THR A 170 4.05 -15.48 -28.03
#